data_5be5565f851e966528feb3bc6c3dc86f
#
_entry.id   5be5565f851e966528feb3bc6c3dc86f
#
_cell.length_a   1.000
_cell.length_b   1.000
_cell.length_c   1.000
_cell.angle_alpha   90.00
_cell.angle_beta   90.00
_cell.angle_gamma   90.00
#
_symmetry.space_group_name_H-M   'P 1'
#
loop_
_entity.id
_entity.type
_entity.pdbx_description
1 polymer ?
#
loop_
_entity_poly.entity_id
_entity_poly.type
_entity_poly.pdbx_seq_one_letter_code
_entity_poly.pdbx_strand_id
1 'polypeptide(L)'
;YEIAQCLVGSEMCIRYRAGMGTTAVCALVRGGNAFICHAGDSRAYLVRDGKLTQLTHDHSYVQELVDCGTITAEEAEHHPQKNIITRALGVDYRLDPEFTSVPVQKGDMILLCTDGLTNVLPKEKIEEIFTKGGFYDIPDRLVDAANADGGPDNITALLLGVEPLEVKHG
;
A
#
# COMPACT_ATOMS: atom_id res chain seq x y z
N TYR A 1 -22.69 -5.29 3.40
CA TYR A 1 -21.68 -6.04 2.64
C TYR A 1 -20.31 -5.69 3.16
N GLU A 2 -19.46 -6.69 3.31
CA GLU A 2 -18.06 -6.53 3.66
C GLU A 2 -17.28 -6.49 2.35
N ILE A 3 -16.43 -5.48 2.16
CA ILE A 3 -15.50 -5.41 1.03
C ILE A 3 -14.12 -5.70 1.60
N ALA A 4 -13.55 -6.84 1.21
CA ALA A 4 -12.16 -7.17 1.47
C ALA A 4 -11.39 -7.10 0.15
N GLN A 5 -10.32 -6.34 0.13
CA GLN A 5 -9.39 -6.25 -0.99
C GLN A 5 -8.00 -6.60 -0.49
N CYS A 6 -7.29 -7.37 -1.29
CA CYS A 6 -5.96 -7.84 -0.96
C CYS A 6 -5.04 -7.62 -2.16
N LEU A 7 -3.93 -6.98 -1.92
CA LEU A 7 -2.82 -6.91 -2.85
C LEU A 7 -1.72 -7.84 -2.34
N VAL A 8 -1.39 -8.86 -3.13
CA VAL A 8 -0.31 -9.80 -2.86
C VAL A 8 0.71 -9.66 -3.98
N GLY A 9 1.95 -9.40 -3.60
CA GLY A 9 3.05 -9.29 -4.56
C GLY A 9 3.21 -10.57 -5.41
N SER A 10 3.66 -10.42 -6.63
CA SER A 10 3.52 -11.36 -7.74
C SER A 10 4.53 -12.50 -7.76
N GLU A 11 4.62 -13.33 -6.74
CA GLU A 11 5.34 -14.60 -6.90
C GLU A 11 4.59 -15.75 -6.22
N MET A 12 3.55 -16.20 -6.89
CA MET A 12 2.70 -17.29 -6.44
C MET A 12 3.37 -18.64 -6.76
N CYS A 13 4.19 -19.15 -5.83
CA CYS A 13 4.59 -20.57 -5.77
C CYS A 13 5.34 -20.94 -4.46
N ILE A 14 4.84 -20.51 -3.32
CA ILE A 14 5.42 -20.79 -1.99
C ILE A 14 5.56 -22.30 -1.71
N ARG A 15 4.77 -23.16 -2.37
CA ARG A 15 4.71 -24.59 -2.08
C ARG A 15 5.86 -25.43 -2.65
N TYR A 16 6.62 -24.91 -3.61
CA TYR A 16 7.59 -25.72 -4.38
C TYR A 16 9.01 -25.17 -4.43
N ARG A 17 9.29 -23.97 -3.90
CA ARG A 17 10.65 -23.39 -3.87
C ARG A 17 10.97 -22.81 -2.51
N ALA A 18 11.90 -23.44 -1.81
CA ALA A 18 12.48 -22.88 -0.59
C ALA A 18 13.16 -21.52 -0.91
N GLY A 19 12.88 -20.48 -0.10
CA GLY A 19 13.49 -19.16 -0.25
C GLY A 19 12.68 -18.16 -1.08
N MET A 20 11.44 -18.47 -1.48
CA MET A 20 10.53 -17.48 -2.08
C MET A 20 9.71 -16.79 -0.99
N GLY A 21 9.63 -15.47 -1.09
CA GLY A 21 8.81 -14.63 -0.23
C GLY A 21 7.99 -13.64 -1.04
N THR A 22 6.91 -13.15 -0.44
CA THR A 22 6.09 -12.08 -1.01
C THR A 22 5.61 -11.14 0.08
N THR A 23 5.44 -9.87 -0.27
CA THR A 23 4.72 -8.92 0.57
C THR A 23 3.22 -9.10 0.43
N ALA A 24 2.46 -8.63 1.41
CA ALA A 24 1.00 -8.58 1.31
C ALA A 24 0.47 -7.36 2.05
N VAL A 25 -0.52 -6.71 1.46
CA VAL A 25 -1.34 -5.69 2.11
C VAL A 25 -2.81 -5.94 1.80
N CYS A 26 -3.64 -5.91 2.83
CA CYS A 26 -5.08 -6.18 2.75
C CYS A 26 -5.84 -5.06 3.44
N ALA A 27 -7.02 -4.72 2.89
CA ALA A 27 -7.95 -3.79 3.50
C ALA A 27 -9.34 -4.38 3.59
N LEU A 28 -9.99 -4.22 4.75
CA LEU A 28 -11.39 -4.54 5.00
C LEU A 28 -12.10 -3.29 5.50
N VAL A 29 -13.15 -2.85 4.79
CA VAL A 29 -14.00 -1.74 5.23
C VAL A 29 -15.29 -2.28 5.81
N ARG A 30 -15.52 -2.01 7.11
CA ARG A 30 -16.69 -2.49 7.84
C ARG A 30 -17.06 -1.53 8.97
N GLY A 31 -18.35 -1.27 9.14
CA GLY A 31 -18.87 -0.51 10.31
C GLY A 31 -18.27 0.89 10.47
N GLY A 32 -17.96 1.58 9.36
CA GLY A 32 -17.35 2.92 9.40
C GLY A 32 -15.86 2.92 9.73
N ASN A 33 -15.20 1.76 9.68
CA ASN A 33 -13.75 1.65 9.86
C ASN A 33 -13.12 0.89 8.71
N ALA A 34 -11.88 1.25 8.37
CA ALA A 34 -11.00 0.45 7.54
C ALA A 34 -10.00 -0.28 8.45
N PHE A 35 -9.90 -1.58 8.26
CA PHE A 35 -8.94 -2.46 8.93
C PHE A 35 -7.89 -2.85 7.89
N ILE A 36 -6.64 -2.56 8.18
CA ILE A 36 -5.50 -2.84 7.32
C ILE A 36 -4.66 -3.93 7.99
N CYS A 37 -4.25 -4.92 7.20
CA CYS A 37 -3.31 -5.96 7.61
C CYS A 37 -2.20 -6.02 6.56
N HIS A 38 -0.93 -5.95 6.97
CA HIS A 38 0.17 -6.02 6.03
C HIS A 38 1.39 -6.77 6.58
N ALA A 39 2.22 -7.23 5.65
CA ALA A 39 3.56 -7.75 5.89
C ALA A 39 4.43 -7.40 4.68
N GLY A 40 5.52 -6.66 4.92
CA GLY A 40 6.42 -6.15 3.90
C GLY A 40 6.38 -4.63 3.77
N ASP A 41 6.74 -4.14 2.60
CA ASP A 41 6.86 -2.73 2.24
C ASP A 41 5.80 -2.26 1.21
N SER A 42 4.88 -3.13 0.84
CA SER A 42 3.65 -2.72 0.15
C SER A 42 2.78 -1.90 1.08
N ARG A 43 2.27 -0.78 0.60
CA ARG A 43 1.67 0.25 1.44
C ARG A 43 0.17 0.39 1.27
N ALA A 44 -0.49 0.82 2.34
CA ALA A 44 -1.87 1.29 2.33
C ALA A 44 -1.92 2.77 2.72
N TYR A 45 -2.75 3.52 2.02
CA TYR A 45 -2.98 4.94 2.28
C TYR A 45 -4.47 5.24 2.41
N LEU A 46 -4.82 6.10 3.35
CA LEU A 46 -6.11 6.79 3.35
C LEU A 46 -5.98 8.06 2.50
N VAL A 47 -6.90 8.21 1.55
CA VAL A 47 -7.05 9.44 0.75
C VAL A 47 -8.33 10.13 1.18
N ARG A 48 -8.20 11.29 1.81
CA ARG A 48 -9.29 12.14 2.27
C ARG A 48 -9.07 13.56 1.79
N ASP A 49 -10.06 14.13 1.11
CA ASP A 49 -9.99 15.49 0.54
C ASP A 49 -8.73 15.70 -0.34
N GLY A 50 -8.34 14.66 -1.09
CA GLY A 50 -7.15 14.69 -1.95
C GLY A 50 -5.82 14.59 -1.21
N LYS A 51 -5.84 14.40 0.11
CA LYS A 51 -4.64 14.24 0.94
C LYS A 51 -4.37 12.77 1.24
N LEU A 52 -3.09 12.39 1.11
CA LEU A 52 -2.60 11.03 1.32
C LEU A 52 -2.04 10.88 2.75
N THR A 53 -2.57 9.91 3.49
CA THR A 53 -2.05 9.53 4.81
C THR A 53 -1.68 8.06 4.79
N GLN A 54 -0.41 7.74 5.00
CA GLN A 54 0.05 6.35 5.07
C GLN A 54 -0.52 5.67 6.32
N LEU A 55 -1.05 4.46 6.15
CA LEU A 55 -1.65 3.64 7.20
C LEU A 55 -0.77 2.46 7.63
N THR A 56 0.17 2.06 6.78
CA THR A 56 1.13 0.99 7.02
C THR A 56 2.47 1.54 7.45
N HIS A 57 3.21 0.76 8.22
CA HIS A 57 4.60 1.03 8.58
C HIS A 57 5.48 0.00 7.86
N ASP A 58 6.42 0.45 7.04
CA ASP A 58 7.17 -0.46 6.16
C ASP A 58 8.03 -1.43 6.97
N HIS A 59 7.92 -2.71 6.67
CA HIS A 59 8.82 -3.72 7.21
C HIS A 59 10.08 -3.82 6.36
N SER A 60 10.91 -2.78 6.44
CA SER A 60 12.18 -2.67 5.71
C SER A 60 13.34 -2.33 6.64
N TYR A 61 14.53 -2.72 6.23
CA TYR A 61 15.76 -2.43 7.00
C TYR A 61 15.95 -0.92 7.22
N VAL A 62 15.69 -0.12 6.20
CA VAL A 62 15.85 1.33 6.30
C VAL A 62 14.83 1.96 7.24
N GLN A 63 13.61 1.42 7.29
CA GLN A 63 12.59 1.89 8.22
C GLN A 63 13.00 1.60 9.68
N GLU A 64 13.57 0.43 9.95
CA GLU A 64 14.12 0.11 11.28
C GLU A 64 15.25 1.07 11.69
N LEU A 65 16.11 1.49 10.75
CA LEU A 65 17.14 2.50 11.02
C LEU A 65 16.56 3.88 11.32
N VAL A 66 15.48 4.25 10.64
CA VAL A 66 14.73 5.50 10.93
C VAL A 66 14.10 5.44 12.31
N ASP A 67 13.44 4.34 12.66
CA ASP A 67 12.77 4.15 13.95
C ASP A 67 13.76 4.19 15.13
N CYS A 68 14.96 3.65 14.92
CA CYS A 68 16.06 3.73 15.89
C CYS A 68 16.76 5.09 15.92
N GLY A 69 16.35 6.04 15.04
CA GLY A 69 16.98 7.35 14.94
C GLY A 69 18.42 7.34 14.39
N THR A 70 18.81 6.27 13.70
CA THR A 70 20.15 6.11 13.12
C THR A 70 20.30 6.92 11.84
N ILE A 71 19.23 6.98 11.04
CA ILE A 71 19.12 7.79 9.82
C ILE A 71 17.82 8.56 9.81
N THR A 72 17.74 9.63 9.02
CA THR A 72 16.49 10.36 8.77
C THR A 72 15.65 9.67 7.71
N ALA A 73 14.36 10.00 7.61
CA ALA A 73 13.49 9.51 6.55
C ALA A 73 13.99 9.88 5.15
N GLU A 74 14.57 11.09 5.01
CA GLU A 74 15.16 11.57 3.75
C GLU A 74 16.39 10.73 3.35
N GLU A 75 17.26 10.38 4.31
CA GLU A 75 18.41 9.51 4.07
C GLU A 75 17.97 8.08 3.70
N ALA A 76 16.87 7.59 4.25
CA ALA A 76 16.32 6.28 3.94
C ALA A 76 15.90 6.14 2.47
N GLU A 77 15.33 7.19 1.86
CA GLU A 77 14.90 7.19 0.45
C GLU A 77 16.07 6.94 -0.53
N HIS A 78 17.29 7.36 -0.15
CA HIS A 78 18.49 7.24 -0.97
C HIS A 78 19.45 6.15 -0.48
N HIS A 79 19.07 5.39 0.54
CA HIS A 79 19.94 4.38 1.13
C HIS A 79 20.17 3.20 0.17
N PRO A 80 21.40 2.69 0.04
CA PRO A 80 21.71 1.59 -0.90
C PRO A 80 20.99 0.27 -0.58
N GLN A 81 20.52 0.09 0.64
CA GLN A 81 19.78 -1.08 1.12
C GLN A 81 18.28 -0.82 1.33
N LYS A 82 17.72 0.19 0.66
CA LYS A 82 16.30 0.55 0.83
C LYS A 82 15.31 -0.56 0.42
N ASN A 83 15.73 -1.48 -0.46
CA ASN A 83 14.89 -2.58 -0.95
C ASN A 83 15.00 -3.85 -0.09
N ILE A 84 15.69 -3.82 1.07
CA ILE A 84 15.77 -4.97 1.97
C ILE A 84 14.54 -4.97 2.86
N ILE A 85 13.64 -5.95 2.62
CA ILE A 85 12.46 -6.19 3.48
C ILE A 85 12.82 -7.09 4.66
N THR A 86 12.23 -6.82 5.82
CA THR A 86 12.48 -7.56 7.07
C THR A 86 11.37 -8.54 7.40
N ARG A 87 10.18 -8.41 6.77
CA ARG A 87 9.05 -9.34 6.92
C ARG A 87 8.41 -9.64 5.58
N ALA A 88 8.26 -10.93 5.26
CA ALA A 88 7.60 -11.41 4.05
C ALA A 88 6.88 -12.74 4.30
N LEU A 89 5.78 -12.98 3.57
CA LEU A 89 5.12 -14.29 3.57
C LEU A 89 6.03 -15.31 2.89
N GLY A 90 6.14 -16.50 3.49
CA GLY A 90 6.84 -17.63 2.89
C GLY A 90 8.33 -17.73 3.22
N VAL A 91 8.92 -16.71 3.85
CA VAL A 91 10.33 -16.73 4.26
C VAL A 91 10.48 -17.44 5.59
N ASP A 92 9.64 -17.11 6.56
CA ASP A 92 9.67 -17.67 7.91
C ASP A 92 8.45 -18.54 8.23
N TYR A 93 8.63 -19.49 9.16
CA TYR A 93 7.55 -20.36 9.63
C TYR A 93 6.45 -19.60 10.41
N ARG A 94 6.79 -18.44 10.96
CA ARG A 94 5.86 -17.53 11.65
C ARG A 94 5.93 -16.18 11.00
N LEU A 95 4.79 -15.75 10.47
CA LEU A 95 4.58 -14.38 10.04
C LEU A 95 4.03 -13.59 11.23
N ASP A 96 4.56 -12.39 11.44
CA ASP A 96 4.04 -11.40 12.39
C ASP A 96 3.49 -10.20 11.59
N PRO A 97 2.22 -10.28 11.13
CA PRO A 97 1.62 -9.21 10.37
C PRO A 97 1.26 -8.03 11.27
N GLU A 98 1.32 -6.83 10.73
CA GLU A 98 0.87 -5.64 11.43
C GLU A 98 -0.59 -5.32 11.09
N PHE A 99 -1.34 -4.86 12.11
CA PHE A 99 -2.75 -4.49 11.99
C PHE A 99 -2.95 -3.04 12.39
N THR A 100 -3.63 -2.30 11.52
CA THR A 100 -4.02 -0.91 11.77
C THR A 100 -5.51 -0.75 11.51
N SER A 101 -6.19 0.11 12.27
CA SER A 101 -7.58 0.48 12.00
C SER A 101 -7.78 1.98 12.06
N VAL A 102 -8.55 2.52 11.11
CA VAL A 102 -8.86 3.94 11.04
C VAL A 102 -10.35 4.16 10.75
N PRO A 103 -10.97 5.18 11.33
CA PRO A 103 -12.34 5.56 10.97
C PRO A 103 -12.37 6.13 9.56
N VAL A 104 -13.32 5.67 8.76
CA VAL A 104 -13.55 6.13 7.39
C VAL A 104 -14.94 6.72 7.23
N GLN A 105 -15.08 7.65 6.31
CA GLN A 105 -16.31 8.36 6.00
C GLN A 105 -16.61 8.32 4.50
N LYS A 106 -17.83 8.71 4.15
CA LYS A 106 -18.23 8.83 2.73
C LYS A 106 -17.27 9.75 1.97
N GLY A 107 -16.83 9.28 0.80
CA GLY A 107 -15.90 10.00 -0.07
C GLY A 107 -14.42 9.74 0.22
N ASP A 108 -14.10 9.03 1.32
CA ASP A 108 -12.74 8.53 1.53
C ASP A 108 -12.39 7.46 0.49
N MET A 109 -11.11 7.33 0.21
CA MET A 109 -10.57 6.25 -0.61
C MET A 109 -9.42 5.58 0.13
N ILE A 110 -9.24 4.27 -0.11
CA ILE A 110 -8.07 3.51 0.36
C ILE A 110 -7.27 3.11 -0.88
N LEU A 111 -6.02 3.54 -0.95
CA LEU A 111 -5.07 3.10 -1.96
C LEU A 111 -4.18 2.01 -1.36
N LEU A 112 -4.12 0.84 -2.01
CA LEU A 112 -3.12 -0.19 -1.77
C LEU A 112 -2.16 -0.20 -2.96
N CYS A 113 -0.85 -0.21 -2.70
CA CYS A 113 0.13 -0.21 -3.79
C CYS A 113 1.42 -0.93 -3.39
N THR A 114 2.15 -1.38 -4.42
CA THR A 114 3.52 -1.87 -4.28
C THR A 114 4.51 -0.70 -4.22
N ASP A 115 5.72 -0.99 -3.78
CA ASP A 115 6.84 -0.07 -3.69
C ASP A 115 7.26 0.50 -5.06
N GLY A 116 7.04 -0.23 -6.17
CA GLY A 116 7.25 0.26 -7.54
C GLY A 116 6.48 1.55 -7.87
N LEU A 117 5.36 1.83 -7.15
CA LEU A 117 4.68 3.11 -7.26
C LEU A 117 5.36 4.19 -6.40
N THR A 118 5.59 3.91 -5.14
CA THR A 118 6.02 4.89 -4.13
C THR A 118 7.51 5.18 -4.15
N ASN A 119 8.32 4.31 -4.73
CA ASN A 119 9.75 4.55 -4.98
C ASN A 119 10.00 5.52 -6.14
N VAL A 120 9.00 5.72 -7.01
CA VAL A 120 9.11 6.55 -8.23
C VAL A 120 8.30 7.84 -8.10
N LEU A 121 7.06 7.76 -7.60
CA LEU A 121 6.20 8.93 -7.48
C LEU A 121 6.29 9.55 -6.07
N PRO A 122 6.70 10.82 -5.96
CA PRO A 122 6.61 11.54 -4.70
C PRO A 122 5.14 11.73 -4.30
N LYS A 123 4.91 11.86 -3.00
CA LYS A 123 3.58 11.97 -2.38
C LYS A 123 2.73 13.05 -3.04
N GLU A 124 3.30 14.21 -3.32
CA GLU A 124 2.63 15.37 -3.92
C GLU A 124 2.09 15.04 -5.31
N LYS A 125 2.83 14.26 -6.11
CA LYS A 125 2.40 13.84 -7.44
C LYS A 125 1.25 12.83 -7.37
N ILE A 126 1.29 11.93 -6.41
CA ILE A 126 0.18 11.01 -6.14
C ILE A 126 -1.07 11.81 -5.74
N GLU A 127 -0.98 12.73 -4.79
CA GLU A 127 -2.09 13.61 -4.36
C GLU A 127 -2.67 14.41 -5.54
N GLU A 128 -1.83 14.93 -6.42
CA GLU A 128 -2.27 15.66 -7.63
C GLU A 128 -3.13 14.78 -8.55
N ILE A 129 -2.78 13.50 -8.73
CA ILE A 129 -3.54 12.56 -9.55
C ILE A 129 -4.93 12.34 -8.95
N PHE A 130 -5.05 12.25 -7.63
CA PHE A 130 -6.35 12.11 -6.95
C PHE A 130 -7.26 13.32 -7.12
N THR A 131 -6.71 14.51 -7.30
CA THR A 131 -7.52 15.74 -7.49
C THR A 131 -8.01 15.96 -8.92
N LYS A 132 -7.42 15.30 -9.91
CA LYS A 132 -7.64 15.59 -11.34
C LYS A 132 -8.36 14.50 -12.15
N GLY A 133 -8.85 13.43 -11.53
CA GLY A 133 -9.41 12.29 -12.26
C GLY A 133 -10.70 11.75 -11.67
N GLY A 134 -11.41 10.95 -12.49
CA GLY A 134 -12.49 10.11 -12.00
C GLY A 134 -11.95 8.91 -11.22
N PHE A 135 -12.75 8.41 -10.27
CA PHE A 135 -12.37 7.27 -9.41
C PHE A 135 -11.79 6.08 -10.18
N TYR A 136 -12.43 5.72 -11.30
CA TYR A 136 -12.02 4.56 -12.11
C TYR A 136 -10.75 4.78 -12.93
N ASP A 137 -10.37 6.04 -13.19
CA ASP A 137 -9.19 6.37 -13.99
C ASP A 137 -7.92 6.53 -13.12
N ILE A 138 -8.09 6.73 -11.82
CA ILE A 138 -6.98 7.01 -10.89
C ILE A 138 -5.92 5.90 -10.90
N PRO A 139 -6.27 4.60 -10.77
CA PRO A 139 -5.27 3.54 -10.76
C PRO A 139 -4.41 3.51 -12.03
N ASP A 140 -5.03 3.60 -13.20
CA ASP A 140 -4.32 3.60 -14.49
C ASP A 140 -3.40 4.80 -14.60
N ARG A 141 -3.85 5.99 -14.18
CA ARG A 141 -3.04 7.21 -14.19
C ARG A 141 -1.86 7.16 -13.24
N LEU A 142 -2.00 6.49 -12.09
CA LEU A 142 -0.89 6.26 -11.17
C LEU A 142 0.17 5.37 -11.81
N VAL A 143 -0.25 4.26 -12.44
CA VAL A 143 0.64 3.33 -13.13
C VAL A 143 1.31 4.02 -14.32
N ASP A 144 0.56 4.75 -15.15
CA ASP A 144 1.10 5.48 -16.29
C ASP A 144 2.13 6.54 -15.86
N ALA A 145 1.84 7.29 -14.79
CA ALA A 145 2.76 8.29 -14.27
C ALA A 145 4.06 7.67 -13.76
N ALA A 146 3.98 6.54 -13.05
CA ALA A 146 5.17 5.85 -12.56
C ALA A 146 5.98 5.23 -13.70
N ASN A 147 5.33 4.69 -14.72
CA ASN A 147 6.01 4.20 -15.93
C ASN A 147 6.69 5.33 -16.72
N ALA A 148 6.06 6.51 -16.80
CA ALA A 148 6.66 7.68 -17.46
C ALA A 148 7.91 8.21 -16.73
N ASP A 149 8.00 8.02 -15.41
CA ASP A 149 9.16 8.38 -14.60
C ASP A 149 10.23 7.26 -14.54
N GLY A 150 10.13 6.26 -15.41
CA GLY A 150 11.14 5.22 -15.62
C GLY A 150 10.72 3.80 -15.30
N GLY A 151 9.68 3.59 -14.49
CA GLY A 151 9.09 2.27 -14.19
C GLY A 151 10.11 1.16 -13.89
N PRO A 152 11.02 1.31 -12.92
CA PRO A 152 12.14 0.37 -12.73
C PRO A 152 11.69 -0.98 -12.14
N ASP A 153 10.45 -1.06 -11.66
CA ASP A 153 9.89 -2.24 -10.99
C ASP A 153 8.43 -2.48 -11.38
N ASN A 154 7.88 -3.61 -10.97
CA ASN A 154 6.45 -3.92 -11.13
C ASN A 154 5.59 -2.96 -10.31
N ILE A 155 4.58 -2.38 -10.95
CA ILE A 155 3.70 -1.39 -10.33
C ILE A 155 2.30 -1.99 -10.22
N THR A 156 1.78 -2.03 -9.01
CA THR A 156 0.38 -2.37 -8.77
C THR A 156 -0.26 -1.28 -7.92
N ALA A 157 -1.43 -0.81 -8.35
CA ALA A 157 -2.26 0.12 -7.60
C ALA A 157 -3.70 -0.38 -7.57
N LEU A 158 -4.30 -0.44 -6.37
CA LEU A 158 -5.67 -0.86 -6.15
C LEU A 158 -6.36 0.22 -5.31
N LEU A 159 -7.54 0.66 -5.77
CA LEU A 159 -8.29 1.73 -5.13
C LEU A 159 -9.65 1.24 -4.65
N LEU A 160 -9.97 1.47 -3.38
CA LEU A 160 -11.30 1.27 -2.82
C LEU A 160 -11.93 2.63 -2.51
N GLY A 161 -13.18 2.82 -2.96
CA GLY A 161 -14.00 3.96 -2.56
C GLY A 161 -14.90 3.60 -1.37
N VAL A 162 -15.00 4.51 -0.40
CA VAL A 162 -15.93 4.38 0.73
C VAL A 162 -17.24 5.06 0.38
N GLU A 163 -18.22 4.25 -0.07
CA GLU A 163 -19.57 4.72 -0.37
C GLU A 163 -20.57 4.24 0.68
N PRO A 164 -21.62 5.00 1.00
CA PRO A 164 -22.69 4.51 1.86
C PRO A 164 -23.42 3.38 1.16
N LEU A 165 -23.74 2.32 1.92
CA LEU A 165 -24.63 1.27 1.43
C LEU A 165 -26.00 1.88 1.16
N GLU A 166 -26.40 1.97 -0.10
CA GLU A 166 -27.80 2.18 -0.46
C GLU A 166 -28.56 0.90 -0.10
N VAL A 167 -29.23 0.90 1.04
CA VAL A 167 -30.19 -0.15 1.36
C VAL A 167 -31.37 0.07 0.44
N LYS A 168 -31.41 -0.64 -0.69
CA LYS A 168 -32.63 -0.75 -1.49
C LYS A 168 -33.64 -1.54 -0.64
N HIS A 169 -34.54 -0.83 0.01
CA HIS A 169 -35.75 -1.44 0.55
C HIS A 169 -36.57 -1.92 -0.65
N GLY A 170 -36.54 -3.23 -0.93
CA GLY A 170 -37.46 -3.90 -1.83
C GLY A 170 -38.79 -4.19 -1.13
#